data_3ac77765cbe20e3a55bd8760d0a98ae7
#
_entry.id   3ac77765cbe20e3a55bd8760d0a98ae7
#
_cell.length_a   1.000
_cell.length_b   1.000
_cell.length_c   1.000
_cell.angle_alpha   90.00
_cell.angle_beta   90.00
_cell.angle_gamma   90.00
#
_symmetry.space_group_name_H-M   'P 1'
#
loop_
_entity.id
_entity.type
_entity.pdbx_description
1 polymer ?
#
loop_
_entity_poly.entity_id
_entity_poly.type
_entity_poly.pdbx_seq_one_letter_code
_entity_poly.pdbx_strand_id
1 'polypeptide(L)'
;MAKIKICLDAGHYGKYNQSPAVSKYYESDMAWKLHLKLKAYLENYDIEVITTRKSQNENLDLTARGKKAKGCDLLLSIHSNAVGDKVNESVDYPIAFVPINGSADDLGNLLAKCIWQIIGTKQNGRSESKKSSKGNWDYYSVINGAVSVGVPGIILEHSFHTNTKVAKWLLEDSNLDMLAKAEADVIAKYFNVKKKHVNIELPELSLNMECESVKALQILLIGRGYSCGKAGADGKFGSNTCNALKSYQEDSNLTIDGYCGSESWRRLLGI
;
A
#
# COMPACT_ATOMS: atom_id res chain seq x y z
N MET A 1 2.17 -1.36 -24.08
CA MET A 1 3.31 -0.76 -23.35
C MET A 1 3.93 -1.84 -22.48
N ALA A 2 5.25 -1.80 -22.24
CA ALA A 2 5.87 -2.70 -21.27
C ALA A 2 5.27 -2.46 -19.88
N LYS A 3 5.16 -3.51 -19.08
CA LYS A 3 4.63 -3.45 -17.73
C LYS A 3 5.65 -2.76 -16.83
N ILE A 4 5.21 -1.78 -16.04
CA ILE A 4 6.06 -1.11 -15.04
C ILE A 4 6.51 -2.12 -14.00
N LYS A 5 7.81 -2.11 -13.68
CA LYS A 5 8.42 -3.00 -12.71
C LYS A 5 9.14 -2.22 -11.61
N ILE A 6 8.79 -2.49 -10.35
CA ILE A 6 9.32 -1.80 -9.18
C ILE A 6 10.04 -2.79 -8.27
N CYS A 7 11.23 -2.41 -7.84
CA CYS A 7 11.99 -3.13 -6.82
C CYS A 7 11.79 -2.44 -5.47
N LEU A 8 11.19 -3.12 -4.50
CA LEU A 8 11.08 -2.64 -3.13
C LEU A 8 12.23 -3.19 -2.29
N ASP A 9 12.84 -2.32 -1.50
CA ASP A 9 13.84 -2.65 -0.51
C ASP A 9 13.34 -2.24 0.88
N ALA A 10 13.16 -3.20 1.79
CA ALA A 10 12.95 -2.89 3.19
C ALA A 10 14.29 -2.58 3.83
N GLY A 11 14.45 -1.40 4.40
CA GLY A 11 15.67 -0.96 5.07
C GLY A 11 16.11 -1.92 6.18
N HIS A 12 17.42 -2.01 6.40
CA HIS A 12 18.03 -2.82 7.45
C HIS A 12 17.67 -4.33 7.39
N TYR A 13 17.81 -5.05 8.50
CA TYR A 13 17.43 -6.47 8.67
C TYR A 13 17.27 -6.79 10.17
N GLY A 14 16.62 -7.90 10.48
CA GLY A 14 16.43 -8.33 11.86
C GLY A 14 15.77 -7.25 12.72
N LYS A 15 16.33 -7.00 13.91
CA LYS A 15 15.97 -5.87 14.79
C LYS A 15 17.11 -4.85 14.79
N TYR A 16 16.94 -3.80 14.03
CA TYR A 16 17.95 -2.76 13.82
C TYR A 16 17.35 -1.36 13.93
N ASN A 17 18.14 -0.38 14.38
CA ASN A 17 17.75 1.01 14.63
C ASN A 17 16.52 1.12 15.54
N GLN A 18 16.73 0.82 16.84
CA GLN A 18 15.74 1.04 17.86
C GLN A 18 15.57 2.54 18.11
N SER A 19 14.31 2.99 18.21
CA SER A 19 14.03 4.37 18.57
C SER A 19 14.47 4.66 20.01
N PRO A 20 15.20 5.76 20.26
CA PRO A 20 15.52 6.20 21.61
C PRO A 20 14.29 6.74 22.34
N ALA A 21 13.24 7.12 21.61
CA ALA A 21 12.00 7.68 22.15
C ALA A 21 10.96 6.61 22.46
N VAL A 22 10.96 5.49 21.75
CA VAL A 22 9.95 4.43 21.86
C VAL A 22 10.63 3.06 21.75
N SER A 23 10.87 2.41 22.87
CA SER A 23 11.65 1.16 22.97
C SER A 23 11.10 -0.02 22.16
N LYS A 24 9.80 -0.02 21.84
CA LYS A 24 9.16 -1.05 21.01
C LYS A 24 9.37 -0.82 19.50
N TYR A 25 9.81 0.37 19.11
CA TYR A 25 10.00 0.72 17.71
C TYR A 25 11.40 0.32 17.23
N TYR A 26 11.42 -0.44 16.14
CA TYR A 26 12.62 -0.71 15.35
C TYR A 26 12.36 -0.30 13.90
N GLU A 27 13.27 0.48 13.32
CA GLU A 27 13.17 0.90 11.92
C GLU A 27 13.04 -0.29 10.97
N SER A 28 13.84 -1.34 11.21
CA SER A 28 13.79 -2.57 10.42
C SER A 28 12.43 -3.28 10.44
N ASP A 29 11.72 -3.25 11.58
CA ASP A 29 10.38 -3.85 11.71
C ASP A 29 9.34 -3.02 10.94
N MET A 30 9.41 -1.70 11.08
CA MET A 30 8.54 -0.76 10.34
C MET A 30 8.76 -0.90 8.84
N ALA A 31 10.01 -0.83 8.37
CA ALA A 31 10.35 -0.93 6.95
C ALA A 31 9.90 -2.27 6.35
N TRP A 32 10.05 -3.37 7.10
CA TRP A 32 9.58 -4.69 6.67
C TRP A 32 8.06 -4.75 6.53
N LYS A 33 7.31 -4.25 7.49
CA LYS A 33 5.84 -4.23 7.44
C LYS A 33 5.33 -3.34 6.31
N LEU A 34 5.88 -2.13 6.22
CA LEU A 34 5.43 -1.15 5.23
C LEU A 34 5.70 -1.64 3.80
N HIS A 35 6.87 -2.25 3.53
CA HIS A 35 7.16 -2.76 2.19
C HIS A 35 6.21 -3.89 1.76
N LEU A 36 5.79 -4.78 2.70
CA LEU A 36 4.81 -5.83 2.39
C LEU A 36 3.45 -5.24 2.03
N LYS A 37 3.00 -4.23 2.80
CA LYS A 37 1.74 -3.51 2.52
C LYS A 37 1.81 -2.77 1.19
N LEU A 38 2.88 -2.03 0.96
CA LEU A 38 3.10 -1.29 -0.29
C LEU A 38 3.13 -2.22 -1.50
N LYS A 39 3.81 -3.38 -1.39
CA LYS A 39 3.78 -4.42 -2.40
C LYS A 39 2.35 -4.85 -2.73
N ALA A 40 1.55 -5.16 -1.71
CA ALA A 40 0.17 -5.59 -1.90
C ALA A 40 -0.69 -4.53 -2.60
N TYR A 41 -0.52 -3.24 -2.24
CA TYR A 41 -1.24 -2.15 -2.90
C TYR A 41 -0.77 -1.90 -4.34
N LEU A 42 0.54 -1.95 -4.62
CA LEU A 42 1.08 -1.81 -5.97
C LEU A 42 0.62 -2.95 -6.89
N GLU A 43 0.47 -4.16 -6.37
CA GLU A 43 -0.02 -5.30 -7.13
C GLU A 43 -1.50 -5.19 -7.54
N ASN A 44 -2.27 -4.25 -6.96
CA ASN A 44 -3.61 -3.89 -7.43
C ASN A 44 -3.58 -3.04 -8.72
N TYR A 45 -2.41 -2.54 -9.11
CA TYR A 45 -2.18 -1.87 -10.39
C TYR A 45 -1.50 -2.83 -11.36
N ASP A 46 -1.42 -2.47 -12.63
CA ASP A 46 -0.65 -3.25 -13.60
C ASP A 46 0.86 -2.98 -13.45
N ILE A 47 1.35 -3.22 -12.24
CA ILE A 47 2.73 -3.08 -11.80
C ILE A 47 3.26 -4.46 -11.39
N GLU A 48 4.46 -4.80 -11.85
CA GLU A 48 5.21 -5.94 -11.34
C GLU A 48 6.08 -5.49 -10.17
N VAL A 49 6.01 -6.19 -9.04
CA VAL A 49 6.82 -5.86 -7.85
C VAL A 49 7.76 -6.99 -7.52
N ILE A 50 9.04 -6.68 -7.44
CA ILE A 50 10.06 -7.56 -6.86
C ILE A 50 10.57 -6.96 -5.54
N THR A 51 11.17 -7.78 -4.70
CA THR A 51 11.75 -7.35 -3.43
C THR A 51 13.22 -7.75 -3.35
N THR A 52 14.02 -6.93 -2.67
CA THR A 52 15.46 -7.20 -2.52
C THR A 52 15.73 -8.40 -1.63
N ARG A 53 14.85 -8.66 -0.65
CA ARG A 53 14.98 -9.71 0.36
C ARG A 53 13.71 -10.57 0.43
N LYS A 54 13.87 -11.84 0.80
CA LYS A 54 12.76 -12.79 0.97
C LYS A 54 12.31 -12.93 2.44
N SER A 55 13.14 -12.52 3.37
CA SER A 55 12.82 -12.53 4.81
C SER A 55 13.41 -11.33 5.53
N GLN A 56 12.81 -10.99 6.68
CA GLN A 56 13.26 -9.87 7.52
C GLN A 56 14.70 -10.05 8.03
N ASN A 57 15.11 -11.28 8.27
CA ASN A 57 16.43 -11.60 8.83
C ASN A 57 17.53 -11.74 7.77
N GLU A 58 17.19 -11.71 6.50
CA GLU A 58 18.18 -11.77 5.43
C GLU A 58 18.96 -10.44 5.38
N ASN A 59 20.27 -10.52 5.53
CA ASN A 59 21.17 -9.37 5.37
C ASN A 59 21.78 -9.38 3.97
N LEU A 60 21.74 -8.25 3.30
CA LEU A 60 22.36 -8.01 2.01
C LEU A 60 23.22 -6.76 2.06
N ASP A 61 24.38 -6.80 1.40
CA ASP A 61 25.20 -5.62 1.14
C ASP A 61 24.38 -4.51 0.46
N LEU A 62 24.60 -3.26 0.85
CA LEU A 62 23.83 -2.11 0.39
C LEU A 62 23.89 -1.93 -1.13
N THR A 63 25.08 -2.08 -1.73
CA THR A 63 25.24 -1.98 -3.19
C THR A 63 24.55 -3.15 -3.89
N ALA A 64 24.61 -4.36 -3.30
CA ALA A 64 23.92 -5.52 -3.84
C ALA A 64 22.40 -5.36 -3.80
N ARG A 65 21.83 -4.72 -2.75
CA ARG A 65 20.39 -4.36 -2.71
C ARG A 65 20.01 -3.50 -3.92
N GLY A 66 20.77 -2.41 -4.15
CA GLY A 66 20.53 -1.53 -5.29
C GLY A 66 20.60 -2.27 -6.63
N LYS A 67 21.60 -3.12 -6.83
CA LYS A 67 21.79 -3.90 -8.08
C LYS A 67 20.67 -4.91 -8.36
N LYS A 68 19.93 -5.36 -7.33
CA LYS A 68 18.73 -6.21 -7.53
C LYS A 68 17.63 -5.54 -8.34
N ALA A 69 17.64 -4.22 -8.44
CA ALA A 69 16.71 -3.47 -9.26
C ALA A 69 16.97 -3.58 -10.77
N LYS A 70 17.99 -4.30 -11.22
CA LYS A 70 18.28 -4.45 -12.66
C LYS A 70 17.04 -4.86 -13.46
N GLY A 71 16.70 -4.06 -14.48
CA GLY A 71 15.51 -4.29 -15.31
C GLY A 71 14.19 -3.82 -14.68
N CYS A 72 14.24 -3.07 -13.57
CA CYS A 72 13.10 -2.36 -13.04
C CYS A 72 13.10 -0.89 -13.51
N ASP A 73 11.95 -0.23 -13.35
CA ASP A 73 11.79 1.21 -13.63
C ASP A 73 12.12 2.07 -12.41
N LEU A 74 12.10 1.49 -11.20
CA LEU A 74 12.38 2.15 -9.94
C LEU A 74 12.89 1.17 -8.90
N LEU A 75 13.86 1.62 -8.06
CA LEU A 75 14.13 1.06 -6.73
C LEU A 75 13.57 2.00 -5.67
N LEU A 76 12.77 1.48 -4.74
CA LEU A 76 12.29 2.22 -3.57
C LEU A 76 12.74 1.52 -2.30
N SER A 77 13.64 2.15 -1.54
CA SER A 77 14.16 1.68 -0.25
C SER A 77 13.45 2.42 0.89
N ILE A 78 12.82 1.66 1.78
CA ILE A 78 11.89 2.16 2.82
C ILE A 78 12.65 2.25 4.14
N HIS A 79 12.65 3.44 4.74
CA HIS A 79 13.38 3.79 5.95
C HIS A 79 12.60 4.74 6.87
N SER A 80 13.11 4.95 8.07
CA SER A 80 12.81 6.09 8.93
C SER A 80 14.11 6.67 9.49
N ASN A 81 14.24 7.97 9.46
CA ASN A 81 15.47 8.69 9.78
C ASN A 81 15.71 8.83 11.30
N ALA A 82 16.92 9.21 11.66
CA ALA A 82 17.32 9.54 13.02
C ALA A 82 18.20 10.78 13.06
N VAL A 83 18.08 11.57 14.13
CA VAL A 83 19.01 12.65 14.47
C VAL A 83 19.86 12.19 15.66
N GLY A 84 20.97 11.54 15.36
CA GLY A 84 21.81 10.93 16.40
C GLY A 84 21.13 9.77 17.15
N ASP A 85 21.54 9.57 18.40
CA ASP A 85 21.14 8.46 19.26
C ASP A 85 20.20 8.86 20.42
N LYS A 86 19.75 10.11 20.45
CA LYS A 86 18.89 10.68 21.49
C LYS A 86 17.55 11.13 20.95
N VAL A 87 16.57 11.26 21.85
CA VAL A 87 15.27 11.85 21.54
C VAL A 87 15.43 13.27 21.01
N ASN A 88 14.80 13.56 19.88
CA ASN A 88 14.79 14.89 19.27
C ASN A 88 13.39 15.23 18.78
N GLU A 89 12.68 16.09 19.54
CA GLU A 89 11.31 16.50 19.24
C GLU A 89 11.23 17.72 18.26
N SER A 90 12.37 18.29 17.89
CA SER A 90 12.43 19.48 17.02
C SER A 90 12.50 19.12 15.54
N VAL A 91 12.97 17.93 15.18
CA VAL A 91 13.12 17.47 13.80
C VAL A 91 11.99 16.50 13.47
N ASP A 92 11.21 16.84 12.42
CA ASP A 92 10.02 16.11 12.06
C ASP A 92 9.63 16.42 10.60
N TYR A 93 10.20 15.71 9.64
CA TYR A 93 9.87 15.79 8.22
C TYR A 93 10.25 14.51 7.48
N PRO A 94 9.45 14.08 6.48
CA PRO A 94 9.87 13.03 5.56
C PRO A 94 10.86 13.57 4.53
N ILE A 95 11.78 12.70 4.10
CA ILE A 95 12.76 13.05 3.07
C ILE A 95 12.95 11.89 2.10
N ALA A 96 12.99 12.19 0.80
CA ALA A 96 13.36 11.26 -0.24
C ALA A 96 14.80 11.58 -0.70
N PHE A 97 15.74 10.67 -0.41
CA PHE A 97 17.06 10.78 -1.02
C PHE A 97 17.01 10.19 -2.42
N VAL A 98 17.42 10.99 -3.40
CA VAL A 98 17.32 10.71 -4.84
C VAL A 98 18.70 10.75 -5.49
N PRO A 99 18.87 10.15 -6.69
CA PRO A 99 20.14 10.19 -7.40
C PRO A 99 20.60 11.60 -7.75
N ILE A 100 21.90 11.85 -7.68
CA ILE A 100 22.51 13.15 -8.04
C ILE A 100 22.33 13.53 -9.52
N ASN A 101 21.93 12.60 -10.37
CA ASN A 101 21.63 12.85 -11.79
C ASN A 101 20.19 13.37 -12.04
N GLY A 102 19.39 13.56 -11.00
CA GLY A 102 18.02 14.09 -11.07
C GLY A 102 16.95 13.10 -11.56
N SER A 103 17.29 11.83 -11.81
CA SER A 103 16.39 10.88 -12.47
C SER A 103 15.15 10.48 -11.66
N ALA A 104 15.04 10.88 -10.38
CA ALA A 104 13.91 10.54 -9.50
C ALA A 104 13.40 11.75 -8.68
N ASP A 105 13.83 12.99 -9.00
CA ASP A 105 13.51 14.18 -8.21
C ASP A 105 12.01 14.42 -8.08
N ASP A 106 11.28 14.35 -9.18
CA ASP A 106 9.84 14.59 -9.19
C ASP A 106 9.08 13.56 -8.35
N LEU A 107 9.39 12.26 -8.53
CA LEU A 107 8.75 11.21 -7.77
C LEU A 107 9.12 11.28 -6.28
N GLY A 108 10.40 11.56 -5.97
CA GLY A 108 10.87 11.76 -4.60
C GLY A 108 10.11 12.88 -3.88
N ASN A 109 9.95 14.03 -4.55
CA ASN A 109 9.18 15.16 -4.02
C ASN A 109 7.70 14.80 -3.80
N LEU A 110 7.08 14.10 -4.75
CA LEU A 110 5.68 13.67 -4.63
C LEU A 110 5.47 12.71 -3.45
N LEU A 111 6.35 11.72 -3.27
CA LEU A 111 6.30 10.77 -2.17
C LEU A 111 6.53 11.45 -0.81
N ALA A 112 7.58 12.26 -0.69
CA ALA A 112 7.87 12.98 0.55
C ALA A 112 6.72 13.93 0.94
N LYS A 113 6.11 14.61 -0.03
CA LYS A 113 4.93 15.46 0.19
C LYS A 113 3.72 14.63 0.65
N CYS A 114 3.48 13.48 0.04
CA CYS A 114 2.41 12.57 0.42
C CYS A 114 2.54 12.11 1.88
N ILE A 115 3.73 11.66 2.27
CA ILE A 115 4.02 11.21 3.64
C ILE A 115 3.84 12.35 4.64
N TRP A 116 4.35 13.56 4.32
CA TRP A 116 4.15 14.75 5.13
C TRP A 116 2.66 15.00 5.43
N GLN A 117 1.82 14.95 4.41
CA GLN A 117 0.39 15.19 4.55
C GLN A 117 -0.31 14.12 5.41
N ILE A 118 0.14 12.86 5.35
CA ILE A 118 -0.49 11.73 6.06
C ILE A 118 -0.03 11.69 7.52
N ILE A 119 1.26 11.80 7.79
CA ILE A 119 1.79 11.78 9.16
C ILE A 119 1.44 13.08 9.90
N GLY A 120 1.27 14.18 9.18
CA GLY A 120 1.05 15.52 9.75
C GLY A 120 2.29 16.02 10.48
N THR A 121 3.47 15.88 9.84
CA THR A 121 4.73 16.37 10.37
C THR A 121 4.78 17.90 10.38
N LYS A 122 5.53 18.50 11.32
CA LYS A 122 5.63 19.97 11.46
C LYS A 122 6.34 20.62 10.27
N GLN A 123 7.31 19.92 9.72
CA GLN A 123 8.12 20.39 8.60
C GLN A 123 7.71 19.66 7.31
N ASN A 124 7.80 20.36 6.18
CA ASN A 124 7.39 19.83 4.88
C ASN A 124 8.34 18.72 4.41
N GLY A 125 7.75 17.71 3.75
CA GLY A 125 8.50 16.68 3.05
C GLY A 125 9.18 17.24 1.79
N ARG A 126 10.36 16.73 1.47
CA ARG A 126 11.15 17.15 0.32
C ARG A 126 12.04 16.03 -0.21
N SER A 127 12.52 16.15 -1.44
CA SER A 127 13.63 15.35 -1.95
C SER A 127 14.97 16.07 -1.77
N GLU A 128 16.03 15.28 -1.61
CA GLU A 128 17.41 15.77 -1.59
C GLU A 128 18.31 14.75 -2.32
N SER A 129 19.30 15.24 -3.04
CA SER A 129 20.40 14.44 -3.54
C SER A 129 21.65 14.65 -2.70
N LYS A 130 22.43 13.60 -2.48
CA LYS A 130 23.67 13.69 -1.71
C LYS A 130 24.82 13.06 -2.49
N LYS A 131 25.78 13.91 -2.85
CA LYS A 131 26.99 13.48 -3.54
C LYS A 131 28.03 12.94 -2.56
N SER A 132 28.74 11.89 -2.94
CA SER A 132 29.88 11.38 -2.20
C SER A 132 31.02 12.42 -2.13
N SER A 133 31.68 12.51 -0.98
CA SER A 133 32.92 13.32 -0.84
C SER A 133 34.12 12.71 -1.58
N LYS A 134 34.01 11.45 -1.99
CA LYS A 134 35.11 10.71 -2.64
C LYS A 134 35.07 10.71 -4.16
N GLY A 135 34.01 11.28 -4.78
CA GLY A 135 33.88 11.32 -6.23
C GLY A 135 32.52 11.76 -6.73
N ASN A 136 32.29 11.62 -8.03
CA ASN A 136 31.04 12.04 -8.69
C ASN A 136 30.00 10.93 -8.75
N TRP A 137 29.63 10.39 -7.58
CA TRP A 137 28.60 9.36 -7.43
C TRP A 137 27.76 9.64 -6.18
N ASP A 138 26.63 8.92 -6.06
CA ASP A 138 25.72 9.06 -4.93
C ASP A 138 26.37 8.64 -3.61
N TYR A 139 26.08 9.37 -2.55
CA TYR A 139 26.57 9.05 -1.19
C TYR A 139 26.04 7.70 -0.70
N TYR A 140 24.78 7.40 -0.98
CA TYR A 140 24.13 6.20 -0.51
C TYR A 140 24.42 5.00 -1.42
N SER A 141 25.02 3.95 -0.87
CA SER A 141 25.42 2.76 -1.61
C SER A 141 24.25 2.02 -2.27
N VAL A 142 23.05 2.06 -1.67
CA VAL A 142 21.82 1.48 -2.27
C VAL A 142 21.47 2.23 -3.56
N ILE A 143 21.45 3.57 -3.54
CA ILE A 143 21.19 4.40 -4.72
C ILE A 143 22.26 4.15 -5.79
N ASN A 144 23.54 4.16 -5.38
CA ASN A 144 24.67 3.86 -6.28
C ASN A 144 24.54 2.50 -6.98
N GLY A 145 24.11 1.49 -6.20
CA GLY A 145 23.86 0.14 -6.74
C GLY A 145 22.77 0.14 -7.81
N ALA A 146 21.66 0.84 -7.60
CA ALA A 146 20.58 0.96 -8.57
C ALA A 146 21.00 1.74 -9.82
N VAL A 147 21.64 2.91 -9.65
CA VAL A 147 22.13 3.74 -10.76
C VAL A 147 23.17 2.98 -11.59
N SER A 148 24.01 2.15 -10.97
CA SER A 148 25.02 1.34 -11.68
C SER A 148 24.42 0.30 -12.63
N VAL A 149 23.15 -0.03 -12.49
CA VAL A 149 22.40 -0.94 -13.38
C VAL A 149 21.33 -0.21 -14.20
N GLY A 150 21.41 1.15 -14.25
CA GLY A 150 20.54 1.99 -15.08
C GLY A 150 19.16 2.26 -14.49
N VAL A 151 18.97 2.07 -13.17
CA VAL A 151 17.68 2.23 -12.50
C VAL A 151 17.72 3.39 -11.51
N PRO A 152 16.76 4.34 -11.53
CA PRO A 152 16.65 5.37 -10.49
C PRO A 152 16.33 4.72 -9.14
N GLY A 153 17.05 5.14 -8.08
CA GLY A 153 16.86 4.64 -6.72
C GLY A 153 16.42 5.74 -5.77
N ILE A 154 15.40 5.49 -4.97
CA ILE A 154 14.95 6.39 -3.91
C ILE A 154 15.12 5.71 -2.57
N ILE A 155 15.75 6.38 -1.58
CA ILE A 155 15.62 6.05 -0.17
C ILE A 155 14.56 6.96 0.41
N LEU A 156 13.45 6.39 0.89
CA LEU A 156 12.30 7.12 1.41
C LEU A 156 12.28 7.03 2.93
N GLU A 157 12.56 8.15 3.57
CA GLU A 157 12.59 8.31 5.02
C GLU A 157 11.24 8.84 5.52
N HIS A 158 10.52 7.98 6.24
CA HIS A 158 9.19 8.26 6.77
C HIS A 158 9.27 9.10 8.06
N SER A 159 9.91 10.28 7.96
CA SER A 159 10.25 11.14 9.08
C SER A 159 11.23 10.50 10.07
N PHE A 160 11.30 10.97 11.30
CA PHE A 160 12.37 10.66 12.25
C PHE A 160 11.88 9.83 13.43
N HIS A 161 12.38 8.60 13.58
CA HIS A 161 12.04 7.75 14.73
C HIS A 161 12.71 8.18 16.04
N THR A 162 13.56 9.22 16.02
CA THR A 162 14.03 9.94 17.20
C THR A 162 12.99 10.90 17.77
N ASN A 163 11.92 11.20 17.02
CA ASN A 163 10.76 11.97 17.46
C ASN A 163 9.71 11.05 18.05
N THR A 164 9.26 11.32 19.29
CA THR A 164 8.33 10.45 20.03
C THR A 164 6.98 10.29 19.33
N LYS A 165 6.42 11.41 18.81
CA LYS A 165 5.13 11.39 18.10
C LYS A 165 5.21 10.52 16.85
N VAL A 166 6.27 10.71 16.05
CA VAL A 166 6.49 9.97 14.81
C VAL A 166 6.72 8.49 15.07
N ALA A 167 7.61 8.14 16.02
CA ALA A 167 7.87 6.74 16.34
C ALA A 167 6.61 6.00 16.83
N LYS A 168 5.76 6.63 17.66
CA LYS A 168 4.47 6.07 18.06
C LYS A 168 3.51 5.92 16.88
N TRP A 169 3.45 6.91 15.99
CA TRP A 169 2.60 6.88 14.82
C TRP A 169 2.98 5.75 13.84
N LEU A 170 4.28 5.56 13.59
CA LEU A 170 4.82 4.52 12.73
C LEU A 170 4.76 3.09 13.33
N LEU A 171 4.43 2.94 14.62
CA LEU A 171 4.16 1.64 15.23
C LEU A 171 2.79 1.07 14.87
N GLU A 172 1.81 1.95 14.59
CA GLU A 172 0.42 1.54 14.38
C GLU A 172 0.25 0.94 12.99
N ASP A 173 -0.22 -0.29 12.92
CA ASP A 173 -0.36 -1.05 11.67
C ASP A 173 -1.35 -0.40 10.69
N SER A 174 -2.43 0.21 11.19
CA SER A 174 -3.39 0.98 10.39
C SER A 174 -2.78 2.22 9.74
N ASN A 175 -1.81 2.85 10.41
CA ASN A 175 -1.10 4.00 9.87
C ASN A 175 -0.14 3.58 8.74
N LEU A 176 0.56 2.46 8.91
CA LEU A 176 1.38 1.89 7.84
C LEU A 176 0.53 1.50 6.63
N ASP A 177 -0.71 1.04 6.86
CA ASP A 177 -1.64 0.71 5.78
C ASP A 177 -2.07 1.96 5.00
N MET A 178 -2.37 3.07 5.69
CA MET A 178 -2.66 4.36 5.05
C MET A 178 -1.47 4.87 4.21
N LEU A 179 -0.24 4.80 4.73
CA LEU A 179 0.98 5.17 3.99
C LEU A 179 1.12 4.33 2.73
N ALA A 180 1.10 3.00 2.89
CA ALA A 180 1.29 2.07 1.78
C ALA A 180 0.28 2.30 0.64
N LYS A 181 -0.99 2.52 0.99
CA LYS A 181 -2.04 2.84 0.01
C LYS A 181 -1.75 4.13 -0.73
N ALA A 182 -1.44 5.20 -0.01
CA ALA A 182 -1.23 6.51 -0.62
C ALA A 182 0.05 6.56 -1.46
N GLU A 183 1.13 5.93 -1.00
CA GLU A 183 2.36 5.80 -1.77
C GLU A 183 2.15 5.01 -3.05
N ALA A 184 1.39 3.91 -3.00
CA ALA A 184 1.02 3.15 -4.19
C ALA A 184 0.21 3.98 -5.18
N ASP A 185 -0.74 4.80 -4.69
CA ASP A 185 -1.55 5.70 -5.53
C ASP A 185 -0.66 6.78 -6.20
N VAL A 186 0.32 7.36 -5.47
CA VAL A 186 1.29 8.31 -6.01
C VAL A 186 2.16 7.67 -7.10
N ILE A 187 2.72 6.50 -6.82
CA ILE A 187 3.59 5.77 -7.75
C ILE A 187 2.81 5.39 -9.03
N ALA A 188 1.61 4.82 -8.88
CA ALA A 188 0.78 4.44 -10.02
C ALA A 188 0.40 5.65 -10.89
N LYS A 189 0.07 6.79 -10.27
CA LYS A 189 -0.20 8.04 -10.98
C LYS A 189 1.03 8.57 -11.72
N TYR A 190 2.20 8.54 -11.09
CA TYR A 190 3.46 8.98 -11.69
C TYR A 190 3.79 8.21 -12.96
N PHE A 191 3.66 6.88 -12.91
CA PHE A 191 3.88 6.00 -14.04
C PHE A 191 2.67 5.86 -14.99
N ASN A 192 1.59 6.60 -14.72
CA ASN A 192 0.33 6.54 -15.48
C ASN A 192 -0.23 5.11 -15.62
N VAL A 193 -0.19 4.34 -14.54
CA VAL A 193 -0.69 2.96 -14.48
C VAL A 193 -2.07 2.94 -13.84
N LYS A 194 -3.01 2.24 -14.49
CA LYS A 194 -4.38 2.07 -13.98
C LYS A 194 -4.47 0.90 -13.00
N LYS A 195 -5.45 0.97 -12.09
CA LYS A 195 -5.82 -0.19 -11.28
C LYS A 195 -6.26 -1.34 -12.17
N LYS A 196 -5.89 -2.55 -11.77
CA LYS A 196 -6.42 -3.75 -12.42
C LYS A 196 -7.93 -3.78 -12.24
N HIS A 197 -8.64 -3.99 -13.33
CA HIS A 197 -10.05 -4.31 -13.23
C HIS A 197 -10.17 -5.75 -12.74
N VAL A 198 -10.62 -5.93 -11.52
CA VAL A 198 -11.06 -7.23 -11.04
C VAL A 198 -12.48 -7.42 -11.57
N ASN A 199 -12.63 -8.17 -12.64
CA ASN A 199 -13.95 -8.65 -13.04
C ASN A 199 -14.38 -9.71 -12.00
N ILE A 200 -15.14 -9.29 -11.01
CA ILE A 200 -15.81 -10.23 -10.12
C ILE A 200 -17.06 -10.68 -10.88
N GLU A 201 -17.04 -11.88 -11.42
CA GLU A 201 -18.25 -12.55 -11.89
C GLU A 201 -19.03 -12.98 -10.66
N LEU A 202 -20.05 -12.22 -10.32
CA LEU A 202 -20.96 -12.57 -9.25
C LEU A 202 -21.94 -13.61 -9.78
N PRO A 203 -22.18 -14.71 -9.03
CA PRO A 203 -23.06 -15.77 -9.51
C PRO A 203 -24.49 -15.27 -9.63
N GLU A 204 -25.18 -15.72 -10.65
CA GLU A 204 -26.61 -15.53 -10.77
C GLU A 204 -27.33 -16.40 -9.74
N LEU A 205 -28.23 -15.81 -8.95
CA LEU A 205 -28.94 -16.52 -7.89
C LEU A 205 -30.45 -16.46 -8.10
N SER A 206 -31.10 -17.59 -7.89
CA SER A 206 -32.57 -17.74 -8.06
C SER A 206 -33.16 -18.74 -7.06
N LEU A 207 -34.47 -18.80 -7.06
CA LEU A 207 -35.26 -19.69 -6.20
C LEU A 207 -34.73 -21.14 -6.23
N ASN A 208 -34.70 -21.80 -5.09
CA ASN A 208 -34.22 -23.15 -4.83
C ASN A 208 -32.70 -23.37 -4.87
N MET A 209 -31.90 -22.30 -5.07
CA MET A 209 -30.44 -22.42 -4.90
C MET A 209 -30.06 -22.48 -3.42
N GLU A 210 -29.02 -23.26 -3.12
CA GLU A 210 -28.42 -23.33 -1.79
C GLU A 210 -26.90 -23.27 -1.90
N CYS A 211 -26.30 -22.17 -1.42
CA CYS A 211 -24.86 -21.92 -1.45
C CYS A 211 -24.46 -20.70 -0.62
N GLU A 212 -23.14 -20.52 -0.39
CA GLU A 212 -22.60 -19.36 0.35
C GLU A 212 -22.93 -18.03 -0.32
N SER A 213 -23.06 -17.97 -1.64
CA SER A 213 -23.44 -16.73 -2.34
C SER A 213 -24.89 -16.33 -2.05
N VAL A 214 -25.79 -17.29 -1.83
CA VAL A 214 -27.17 -17.02 -1.36
C VAL A 214 -27.15 -16.44 0.04
N LYS A 215 -26.32 -17.00 0.92
CA LYS A 215 -26.13 -16.47 2.28
C LYS A 215 -25.58 -15.03 2.26
N ALA A 216 -24.62 -14.75 1.40
CA ALA A 216 -24.09 -13.39 1.20
C ALA A 216 -25.18 -12.42 0.72
N LEU A 217 -26.02 -12.83 -0.26
CA LEU A 217 -27.18 -12.05 -0.72
C LEU A 217 -28.14 -11.74 0.44
N GLN A 218 -28.50 -12.78 1.22
CA GLN A 218 -29.39 -12.61 2.37
C GLN A 218 -28.83 -11.64 3.42
N ILE A 219 -27.54 -11.70 3.73
CA ILE A 219 -26.85 -10.76 4.64
C ILE A 219 -27.01 -9.33 4.12
N LEU A 220 -26.78 -9.11 2.82
CA LEU A 220 -26.90 -7.79 2.20
C LEU A 220 -28.33 -7.28 2.19
N LEU A 221 -29.31 -8.12 1.91
CA LEU A 221 -30.74 -7.77 1.94
C LEU A 221 -31.19 -7.41 3.36
N ILE A 222 -30.86 -8.26 4.35
CA ILE A 222 -31.20 -8.02 5.77
C ILE A 222 -30.54 -6.73 6.27
N GLY A 223 -29.27 -6.50 5.93
CA GLY A 223 -28.56 -5.27 6.28
C GLY A 223 -29.18 -3.99 5.70
N ARG A 224 -30.02 -4.11 4.67
CA ARG A 224 -30.81 -3.01 4.07
C ARG A 224 -32.28 -2.99 4.52
N GLY A 225 -32.66 -3.83 5.46
CA GLY A 225 -34.01 -3.86 6.03
C GLY A 225 -35.00 -4.82 5.33
N TYR A 226 -34.55 -5.63 4.36
CA TYR A 226 -35.40 -6.61 3.68
C TYR A 226 -35.30 -7.96 4.38
N SER A 227 -36.40 -8.42 4.98
CA SER A 227 -36.42 -9.65 5.77
C SER A 227 -36.40 -10.91 4.90
N CYS A 228 -35.43 -11.79 5.12
CA CYS A 228 -35.38 -13.12 4.51
C CYS A 228 -36.12 -14.18 5.34
N GLY A 229 -37.02 -13.79 6.24
CA GLY A 229 -37.79 -14.69 7.09
C GLY A 229 -37.07 -15.06 8.38
N LYS A 230 -37.70 -15.98 9.17
CA LYS A 230 -37.20 -16.36 10.50
C LYS A 230 -35.84 -17.07 10.47
N ALA A 231 -35.49 -17.75 9.38
CA ALA A 231 -34.22 -18.43 9.23
C ALA A 231 -33.04 -17.46 8.97
N GLY A 232 -33.32 -16.21 8.60
CA GLY A 232 -32.31 -15.21 8.33
C GLY A 232 -31.43 -15.56 7.14
N ALA A 233 -30.11 -15.42 7.30
CA ALA A 233 -29.11 -15.73 6.27
C ALA A 233 -28.67 -17.21 6.37
N ASP A 234 -29.51 -18.12 5.93
CA ASP A 234 -29.31 -19.58 6.02
C ASP A 234 -28.63 -20.19 4.78
N GLY A 235 -28.43 -19.40 3.73
CA GLY A 235 -27.85 -19.86 2.46
C GLY A 235 -28.82 -20.53 1.52
N LYS A 236 -30.14 -20.58 1.85
CA LYS A 236 -31.18 -21.18 1.03
C LYS A 236 -32.06 -20.11 0.38
N PHE A 237 -32.09 -20.09 -0.95
CA PHE A 237 -32.90 -19.15 -1.69
C PHE A 237 -34.37 -19.64 -1.73
N GLY A 238 -35.07 -19.48 -0.61
CA GLY A 238 -36.48 -19.79 -0.49
C GLY A 238 -37.37 -18.62 -0.91
N SER A 239 -38.71 -18.82 -0.77
CA SER A 239 -39.71 -17.79 -1.11
C SER A 239 -39.51 -16.48 -0.34
N ASN A 240 -39.08 -16.53 0.93
CA ASN A 240 -38.83 -15.34 1.71
C ASN A 240 -37.65 -14.54 1.15
N THR A 241 -36.55 -15.18 0.74
CA THR A 241 -35.42 -14.54 0.09
C THR A 241 -35.83 -13.95 -1.25
N CYS A 242 -36.64 -14.68 -2.04
CA CYS A 242 -37.16 -14.18 -3.31
C CYS A 242 -38.03 -12.92 -3.13
N ASN A 243 -38.93 -12.93 -2.14
CA ASN A 243 -39.76 -11.77 -1.85
C ASN A 243 -38.94 -10.57 -1.35
N ALA A 244 -37.97 -10.80 -0.48
CA ALA A 244 -37.04 -9.77 -0.02
C ALA A 244 -36.27 -9.14 -1.18
N LEU A 245 -35.78 -9.96 -2.12
CA LEU A 245 -35.09 -9.47 -3.31
C LEU A 245 -36.04 -8.66 -4.22
N LYS A 246 -37.27 -9.13 -4.46
CA LYS A 246 -38.27 -8.40 -5.26
C LYS A 246 -38.59 -7.03 -4.66
N SER A 247 -38.81 -6.96 -3.34
CA SER A 247 -39.02 -5.67 -2.66
C SER A 247 -37.80 -4.74 -2.82
N TYR A 248 -36.59 -5.29 -2.67
CA TYR A 248 -35.37 -4.53 -2.91
C TYR A 248 -35.24 -4.06 -4.36
N GLN A 249 -35.58 -4.91 -5.33
CA GLN A 249 -35.56 -4.55 -6.76
C GLN A 249 -36.55 -3.40 -7.07
N GLU A 250 -37.73 -3.47 -6.50
CA GLU A 250 -38.77 -2.43 -6.61
C GLU A 250 -38.27 -1.09 -6.07
N ASP A 251 -37.80 -1.05 -4.82
CA ASP A 251 -37.28 0.16 -4.18
C ASP A 251 -36.02 0.72 -4.87
N SER A 252 -35.29 -0.14 -5.57
CA SER A 252 -34.06 0.21 -6.30
C SER A 252 -34.31 0.58 -7.78
N ASN A 253 -35.55 0.56 -8.24
CA ASN A 253 -35.93 0.76 -9.64
C ASN A 253 -35.26 -0.21 -10.61
N LEU A 254 -35.17 -1.50 -10.21
CA LEU A 254 -34.67 -2.60 -11.03
C LEU A 254 -35.83 -3.43 -11.58
N THR A 255 -35.57 -4.33 -12.50
CA THR A 255 -36.54 -5.35 -12.94
C THR A 255 -36.91 -6.24 -11.76
N ILE A 256 -38.23 -6.32 -11.45
CA ILE A 256 -38.75 -7.06 -10.28
C ILE A 256 -39.02 -8.51 -10.69
N ASP A 257 -37.96 -9.29 -10.88
CA ASP A 257 -38.00 -10.68 -11.32
C ASP A 257 -37.72 -11.69 -10.20
N GLY A 258 -37.14 -11.22 -9.08
CA GLY A 258 -36.70 -12.07 -7.98
C GLY A 258 -35.45 -12.90 -8.32
N TYR A 259 -34.71 -12.48 -9.33
CA TYR A 259 -33.46 -13.06 -9.80
C TYR A 259 -32.30 -12.11 -9.48
N CYS A 260 -31.26 -12.62 -8.80
CA CYS A 260 -30.11 -11.79 -8.45
C CYS A 260 -29.04 -11.92 -9.53
N GLY A 261 -29.19 -11.17 -10.61
CA GLY A 261 -28.20 -11.03 -11.67
C GLY A 261 -27.23 -9.86 -11.40
N SER A 262 -26.42 -9.53 -12.42
CA SER A 262 -25.37 -8.51 -12.33
C SER A 262 -25.86 -7.13 -11.87
N GLU A 263 -27.06 -6.70 -12.30
CA GLU A 263 -27.64 -5.40 -11.91
C GLU A 263 -28.03 -5.38 -10.43
N SER A 264 -28.70 -6.42 -9.95
CA SER A 264 -29.07 -6.57 -8.53
C SER A 264 -27.83 -6.59 -7.64
N TRP A 265 -26.79 -7.35 -8.03
CA TRP A 265 -25.53 -7.37 -7.32
C TRP A 265 -24.82 -6.03 -7.27
N ARG A 266 -24.67 -5.35 -8.42
CA ARG A 266 -24.04 -4.03 -8.47
C ARG A 266 -24.72 -3.04 -7.55
N ARG A 267 -26.05 -3.00 -7.58
CA ARG A 267 -26.83 -2.10 -6.73
C ARG A 267 -26.71 -2.47 -5.25
N LEU A 268 -26.70 -3.76 -4.93
CA LEU A 268 -26.49 -4.25 -3.56
C LEU A 268 -25.08 -3.95 -3.03
N LEU A 269 -24.08 -3.93 -3.87
CA LEU A 269 -22.69 -3.67 -3.47
C LEU A 269 -22.33 -2.17 -3.56
N GLY A 270 -23.15 -1.36 -4.20
CA GLY A 270 -22.89 0.08 -4.41
C GLY A 270 -21.76 0.36 -5.41
N ILE A 271 -21.61 -0.48 -6.45
CA ILE A 271 -20.55 -0.40 -7.46
C ILE A 271 -21.11 -0.26 -8.88
#